data_bf84eabf8ecd91f67d160804fe38b811
#
_entry.id   bf84eabf8ecd91f67d160804fe38b811
#
_cell.length_a   1.000
_cell.length_b   1.000
_cell.length_c   1.000
_cell.angle_alpha   90.00
_cell.angle_beta   90.00
_cell.angle_gamma   90.00
#
_symmetry.space_group_name_H-M   'P 1'
#
loop_
_entity.id
_entity.type
_entity.pdbx_description
1 polymer ?
#
loop_
_entity_poly.entity_id
_entity_poly.type
_entity_poly.pdbx_seq_one_letter_code
_entity_poly.pdbx_strand_id
1 'polypeptide(L)'
;MATAKKSTAKKSAAKKPATTARAAKTDATVLLQRDHADVKKLFKQYEKLADAEADGEERQALASQICAMLTVHATIEEEIFYPAAREAEVDDDLLDEAEVEHASAKDLIAQIQSMSPDDELYDANVIVLGEYIDHHVQEEEGEMFPKCRRAKMDLAELATALAQRKAELMAEV
;
A
#
# COMPACT_ATOMS: atom_id res chain seq x y z
N MET A 1 42.43 43.17 -59.39
CA MET A 1 42.81 42.99 -57.97
C MET A 1 41.51 42.72 -57.15
N ALA A 2 41.29 41.51 -56.87
CA ALA A 2 40.07 41.07 -56.10
C ALA A 2 40.52 40.37 -54.82
N THR A 3 40.21 40.97 -53.69
CA THR A 3 40.52 40.41 -52.33
C THR A 3 39.42 39.55 -51.91
N ALA A 4 39.75 38.29 -51.68
CA ALA A 4 38.83 37.24 -51.15
C ALA A 4 38.60 37.43 -49.64
N LYS A 5 37.33 37.51 -49.20
CA LYS A 5 36.91 37.50 -47.81
C LYS A 5 36.68 36.08 -47.36
N LYS A 6 37.48 35.64 -46.41
CA LYS A 6 37.33 34.31 -45.70
C LYS A 6 36.16 34.39 -44.72
N SER A 7 35.13 33.56 -44.93
CA SER A 7 34.02 33.38 -44.01
C SER A 7 34.37 32.23 -43.06
N THR A 8 34.44 32.51 -41.78
CA THR A 8 34.63 31.50 -40.72
C THR A 8 33.27 30.97 -40.24
N ALA A 9 32.95 29.75 -40.57
CA ALA A 9 31.77 29.05 -40.09
C ALA A 9 31.93 28.67 -38.62
N LYS A 10 31.07 29.23 -37.76
CA LYS A 10 30.98 28.94 -36.32
C LYS A 10 30.22 27.63 -36.11
N LYS A 11 30.93 26.59 -35.67
CA LYS A 11 30.38 25.27 -35.37
C LYS A 11 29.55 25.35 -34.10
N SER A 12 28.21 25.29 -34.23
CA SER A 12 27.27 25.21 -33.11
C SER A 12 27.33 23.81 -32.53
N ALA A 13 27.79 23.69 -31.29
CA ALA A 13 27.77 22.48 -30.53
C ALA A 13 26.36 22.25 -29.99
N ALA A 14 25.65 21.28 -30.53
CA ALA A 14 24.36 20.82 -29.99
C ALA A 14 24.56 20.18 -28.63
N LYS A 15 24.03 20.83 -27.60
CA LYS A 15 23.98 20.34 -26.21
C LYS A 15 22.96 19.22 -26.15
N LYS A 16 23.41 17.96 -25.89
CA LYS A 16 22.58 16.81 -25.59
C LYS A 16 21.73 17.09 -24.35
N PRO A 17 20.42 16.85 -24.35
CA PRO A 17 19.66 16.86 -23.11
C PRO A 17 19.99 15.59 -22.31
N ALA A 18 20.75 15.76 -21.24
CA ALA A 18 20.87 14.75 -20.22
C ALA A 18 19.68 14.91 -19.27
N THR A 19 18.69 14.06 -19.39
CA THR A 19 17.77 13.80 -18.27
C THR A 19 17.16 12.42 -18.43
N THR A 20 17.94 11.40 -18.12
CA THR A 20 17.35 10.18 -17.59
C THR A 20 17.01 10.49 -16.14
N ALA A 21 15.79 10.93 -15.88
CA ALA A 21 15.20 10.82 -14.56
C ALA A 21 15.24 9.33 -14.20
N ARG A 22 16.15 8.97 -13.30
CA ARG A 22 16.18 7.65 -12.68
C ARG A 22 14.85 7.56 -11.94
N ALA A 23 13.86 6.84 -12.51
CA ALA A 23 12.66 6.44 -11.78
C ALA A 23 13.15 5.85 -10.46
N ALA A 24 12.77 6.46 -9.35
CA ALA A 24 13.07 5.89 -8.04
C ALA A 24 12.47 4.48 -8.07
N LYS A 25 13.31 3.46 -7.93
CA LYS A 25 12.83 2.10 -7.82
C LYS A 25 11.91 2.08 -6.61
N THR A 26 10.63 1.84 -6.84
CA THR A 26 9.66 1.65 -5.76
C THR A 26 10.10 0.40 -5.01
N ASP A 27 10.39 0.52 -3.72
CA ASP A 27 10.66 -0.64 -2.89
C ASP A 27 9.37 -1.17 -2.25
N ALA A 28 9.41 -2.38 -1.73
CA ALA A 28 8.26 -3.08 -1.14
C ALA A 28 7.57 -2.25 -0.05
N THR A 29 8.35 -1.64 0.85
CA THR A 29 7.80 -0.85 1.96
C THR A 29 7.08 0.41 1.48
N VAL A 30 7.53 1.01 0.37
CA VAL A 30 6.85 2.17 -0.24
C VAL A 30 5.55 1.75 -0.91
N LEU A 31 5.48 0.54 -1.48
CA LEU A 31 4.25 -0.01 -2.05
C LEU A 31 3.22 -0.22 -0.94
N LEU A 32 3.59 -0.93 0.13
CA LEU A 32 2.72 -1.21 1.28
C LEU A 32 2.25 0.09 1.95
N GLN A 33 3.13 1.06 2.19
CA GLN A 33 2.76 2.38 2.73
C GLN A 33 1.72 3.14 1.88
N ARG A 34 1.72 2.96 0.56
CA ARG A 34 0.68 3.55 -0.30
C ARG A 34 -0.66 2.87 -0.07
N ASP A 35 -0.67 1.56 0.10
CA ASP A 35 -1.88 0.82 0.39
C ASP A 35 -2.48 1.24 1.74
N HIS A 36 -1.65 1.40 2.77
CA HIS A 36 -2.05 1.97 4.05
C HIS A 36 -2.67 3.36 3.91
N ALA A 37 -2.01 4.24 3.17
CA ALA A 37 -2.52 5.59 2.95
C ALA A 37 -3.85 5.59 2.18
N ASP A 38 -4.06 4.67 1.26
CA ASP A 38 -5.28 4.57 0.47
C ASP A 38 -6.44 4.00 1.31
N VAL A 39 -6.23 2.92 2.05
CA VAL A 39 -7.27 2.37 2.94
C VAL A 39 -7.64 3.35 4.06
N LYS A 40 -6.69 4.07 4.61
CA LYS A 40 -6.94 5.12 5.62
C LYS A 40 -7.83 6.25 5.09
N LYS A 41 -7.74 6.60 3.81
CA LYS A 41 -8.66 7.56 3.18
C LYS A 41 -10.08 6.99 3.09
N LEU A 42 -10.23 5.69 2.79
CA LEU A 42 -11.54 5.05 2.72
C LEU A 42 -12.20 4.98 4.09
N PHE A 43 -11.47 4.64 5.16
CA PHE A 43 -12.00 4.69 6.52
C PHE A 43 -12.51 6.10 6.89
N LYS A 44 -11.74 7.15 6.59
CA LYS A 44 -12.18 8.54 6.81
C LYS A 44 -13.40 8.95 5.97
N GLN A 45 -13.59 8.33 4.82
CA GLN A 45 -14.81 8.53 4.03
C GLN A 45 -15.97 7.79 4.68
N TYR A 46 -15.73 6.57 5.16
CA TYR A 46 -16.75 5.77 5.85
C TYR A 46 -17.27 6.47 7.11
N GLU A 47 -16.39 6.97 7.97
CA GLU A 47 -16.76 7.74 9.16
C GLU A 47 -17.72 8.90 8.83
N LYS A 48 -17.44 9.63 7.74
CA LYS A 48 -18.30 10.73 7.29
C LYS A 48 -19.67 10.25 6.80
N LEU A 49 -19.75 9.10 6.16
CA LEU A 49 -21.01 8.51 5.74
C LEU A 49 -21.82 8.04 6.95
N ALA A 50 -21.18 7.43 7.93
CA ALA A 50 -21.80 7.00 9.18
C ALA A 50 -22.32 8.21 9.99
N ASP A 51 -21.48 9.25 10.15
CA ASP A 51 -21.85 10.49 10.86
C ASP A 51 -23.02 11.25 10.19
N ALA A 52 -23.12 11.14 8.87
CA ALA A 52 -24.18 11.77 8.08
C ALA A 52 -25.44 10.90 8.00
N GLU A 53 -25.48 9.73 8.64
CA GLU A 53 -26.55 8.74 8.51
C GLU A 53 -26.88 8.45 7.02
N ALA A 54 -25.83 8.31 6.18
CA ALA A 54 -25.96 8.08 4.76
C ALA A 54 -26.68 6.75 4.47
N ASP A 55 -27.15 6.62 3.23
CA ASP A 55 -27.85 5.42 2.77
C ASP A 55 -27.04 4.14 3.04
N GLY A 56 -27.74 3.08 3.46
CA GLY A 56 -27.11 1.80 3.79
C GLY A 56 -26.37 1.17 2.63
N GLU A 57 -26.86 1.31 1.39
CA GLU A 57 -26.18 0.79 0.20
C GLU A 57 -24.85 1.51 -0.03
N GLU A 58 -24.78 2.83 0.20
CA GLU A 58 -23.57 3.62 0.05
C GLU A 58 -22.51 3.22 1.10
N ARG A 59 -22.95 3.08 2.37
CA ARG A 59 -22.09 2.61 3.47
C ARG A 59 -21.57 1.19 3.22
N GLN A 60 -22.44 0.29 2.78
CA GLN A 60 -22.07 -1.11 2.47
C GLN A 60 -21.08 -1.21 1.29
N ALA A 61 -21.29 -0.44 0.24
CA ALA A 61 -20.38 -0.43 -0.90
C ALA A 61 -18.97 0.00 -0.49
N LEU A 62 -18.85 1.04 0.34
CA LEU A 62 -17.56 1.52 0.82
C LEU A 62 -16.90 0.54 1.80
N ALA A 63 -17.68 -0.05 2.73
CA ALA A 63 -17.18 -1.09 3.63
C ALA A 63 -16.68 -2.32 2.87
N SER A 64 -17.41 -2.75 1.84
CA SER A 64 -17.00 -3.87 0.98
C SER A 64 -15.68 -3.58 0.26
N GLN A 65 -15.49 -2.35 -0.24
CA GLN A 65 -14.24 -1.91 -0.84
C GLN A 65 -13.08 -1.95 0.16
N ILE A 66 -13.30 -1.45 1.39
CA ILE A 66 -12.31 -1.51 2.47
C ILE A 66 -11.91 -2.96 2.77
N CYS A 67 -12.89 -3.82 2.99
CA CYS A 67 -12.67 -5.24 3.28
C CYS A 67 -11.88 -5.95 2.16
N ALA A 68 -12.24 -5.71 0.90
CA ALA A 68 -11.52 -6.28 -0.25
C ALA A 68 -10.05 -5.80 -0.30
N MET A 69 -9.82 -4.51 -0.12
CA MET A 69 -8.45 -3.96 -0.12
C MET A 69 -7.60 -4.52 1.03
N LEU A 70 -8.15 -4.61 2.23
CA LEU A 70 -7.46 -5.17 3.39
C LEU A 70 -7.16 -6.67 3.21
N THR A 71 -8.11 -7.43 2.67
CA THR A 71 -7.90 -8.86 2.39
C THR A 71 -6.75 -9.07 1.39
N VAL A 72 -6.73 -8.31 0.31
CA VAL A 72 -5.64 -8.38 -0.69
C VAL A 72 -4.31 -7.96 -0.08
N HIS A 73 -4.29 -6.87 0.70
CA HIS A 73 -3.10 -6.35 1.35
C HIS A 73 -2.49 -7.38 2.32
N ALA A 74 -3.28 -7.88 3.26
CA ALA A 74 -2.81 -8.91 4.20
C ALA A 74 -2.32 -10.17 3.48
N THR A 75 -2.98 -10.58 2.39
CA THR A 75 -2.57 -11.76 1.63
C THR A 75 -1.19 -11.57 1.00
N ILE A 76 -0.88 -10.42 0.39
CA ILE A 76 0.44 -10.21 -0.23
C ILE A 76 1.56 -10.09 0.80
N GLU A 77 1.27 -9.61 2.00
CA GLU A 77 2.23 -9.59 3.10
C GLU A 77 2.51 -10.98 3.64
N GLU A 78 1.48 -11.75 3.94
CA GLU A 78 1.60 -13.12 4.46
C GLU A 78 2.24 -14.09 3.45
N GLU A 79 1.96 -13.94 2.15
CA GLU A 79 2.50 -14.81 1.12
C GLU A 79 3.93 -14.44 0.70
N ILE A 80 4.32 -13.15 0.77
CA ILE A 80 5.55 -12.66 0.13
C ILE A 80 6.42 -11.84 1.09
N PHE A 81 5.86 -10.82 1.76
CA PHE A 81 6.67 -9.86 2.49
C PHE A 81 7.19 -10.42 3.81
N TYR A 82 6.32 -10.99 4.65
CA TYR A 82 6.70 -11.56 5.95
C TYR A 82 7.64 -12.77 5.82
N PRO A 83 7.43 -13.72 4.89
CA PRO A 83 8.41 -14.78 4.66
C PRO A 83 9.80 -14.25 4.29
N ALA A 84 9.89 -13.24 3.43
CA ALA A 84 11.15 -12.62 3.07
C ALA A 84 11.79 -11.85 4.24
N ALA A 85 10.99 -11.23 5.10
CA ALA A 85 11.46 -10.56 6.31
C ALA A 85 12.01 -11.58 7.33
N ARG A 86 11.37 -12.73 7.52
CA ARG A 86 11.87 -13.83 8.35
C ARG A 86 13.19 -14.40 7.82
N GLU A 87 13.29 -14.62 6.51
CA GLU A 87 14.55 -15.10 5.89
C GLU A 87 15.71 -14.09 6.06
N ALA A 88 15.40 -12.81 6.11
CA ALA A 88 16.35 -11.74 6.37
C ALA A 88 16.64 -11.48 7.86
N GLU A 89 16.14 -12.34 8.75
CA GLU A 89 16.28 -12.25 10.23
C GLU A 89 15.77 -10.89 10.77
N VAL A 90 14.68 -10.37 10.20
CA VAL A 90 13.93 -9.26 10.79
C VAL A 90 13.17 -9.82 12.00
N ASP A 91 13.03 -8.99 13.01
CA ASP A 91 12.44 -9.27 14.31
C ASP A 91 11.20 -10.20 14.27
N ASP A 92 11.37 -11.44 14.73
CA ASP A 92 10.31 -12.46 14.68
C ASP A 92 9.12 -12.10 15.57
N ASP A 93 9.34 -11.41 16.69
CA ASP A 93 8.24 -11.01 17.60
C ASP A 93 7.28 -10.03 16.89
N LEU A 94 7.82 -9.07 16.13
CA LEU A 94 6.99 -8.15 15.33
C LEU A 94 6.23 -8.87 14.20
N LEU A 95 6.83 -9.86 13.58
CA LEU A 95 6.19 -10.62 12.52
C LEU A 95 5.08 -11.53 13.07
N ASP A 96 5.29 -12.16 14.23
CA ASP A 96 4.29 -12.97 14.91
C ASP A 96 3.10 -12.11 15.38
N GLU A 97 3.37 -10.90 15.89
CA GLU A 97 2.34 -9.93 16.28
C GLU A 97 1.49 -9.50 15.08
N ALA A 98 2.12 -9.13 13.98
CA ALA A 98 1.44 -8.77 12.74
C ALA A 98 0.54 -9.91 12.19
N GLU A 99 0.99 -11.18 12.27
CA GLU A 99 0.16 -12.33 11.87
C GLU A 99 -1.08 -12.50 12.75
N VAL A 100 -0.97 -12.27 14.07
CA VAL A 100 -2.10 -12.31 15.01
C VAL A 100 -3.08 -11.18 14.76
N GLU A 101 -2.57 -9.98 14.47
CA GLU A 101 -3.37 -8.83 14.12
C GLU A 101 -4.12 -9.04 12.80
N HIS A 102 -3.47 -9.60 11.79
CA HIS A 102 -4.14 -9.98 10.54
C HIS A 102 -5.25 -10.99 10.75
N ALA A 103 -5.06 -12.01 11.61
CA ALA A 103 -6.11 -12.96 11.93
C ALA A 103 -7.32 -12.26 12.55
N SER A 104 -7.09 -11.35 13.49
CA SER A 104 -8.15 -10.57 14.14
C SER A 104 -8.87 -9.63 13.18
N ALA A 105 -8.14 -8.98 12.26
CA ALA A 105 -8.72 -8.15 11.22
C ALA A 105 -9.59 -8.97 10.26
N LYS A 106 -9.14 -10.17 9.86
CA LYS A 106 -9.91 -11.09 9.01
C LYS A 106 -11.22 -11.54 9.69
N ASP A 107 -11.21 -11.75 11.00
CA ASP A 107 -12.43 -12.09 11.76
C ASP A 107 -13.42 -10.91 11.75
N LEU A 108 -12.96 -9.66 11.93
CA LEU A 108 -13.80 -8.46 11.82
C LEU A 108 -14.34 -8.28 10.40
N ILE A 109 -13.52 -8.49 9.38
CA ILE A 109 -13.94 -8.44 7.97
C ILE A 109 -15.06 -9.45 7.71
N ALA A 110 -14.91 -10.70 8.17
CA ALA A 110 -15.92 -11.74 8.01
C ALA A 110 -17.24 -11.37 8.72
N GLN A 111 -17.17 -10.75 9.89
CA GLN A 111 -18.35 -10.24 10.60
C GLN A 111 -19.04 -9.16 9.78
N ILE A 112 -18.33 -8.12 9.34
CA ILE A 112 -18.88 -7.01 8.53
C ILE A 112 -19.54 -7.55 7.26
N GLN A 113 -18.90 -8.50 6.58
CA GLN A 113 -19.44 -9.10 5.36
C GLN A 113 -20.70 -9.94 5.58
N SER A 114 -20.91 -10.45 6.80
CA SER A 114 -22.10 -11.22 7.16
C SER A 114 -23.27 -10.36 7.63
N MET A 115 -23.04 -9.06 7.89
CA MET A 115 -24.02 -8.13 8.43
C MET A 115 -24.75 -7.35 7.33
N SER A 116 -25.94 -6.84 7.68
CA SER A 116 -26.64 -5.81 6.93
C SER A 116 -26.17 -4.43 7.37
N PRO A 117 -26.12 -3.41 6.48
CA PRO A 117 -25.84 -2.03 6.88
C PRO A 117 -26.91 -1.43 7.82
N ASP A 118 -28.05 -2.09 7.97
CA ASP A 118 -29.12 -1.71 8.92
C ASP A 118 -28.96 -2.35 10.30
N ASP A 119 -27.99 -3.25 10.48
CA ASP A 119 -27.71 -3.85 11.78
C ASP A 119 -27.11 -2.81 12.74
N GLU A 120 -27.56 -2.82 13.99
CA GLU A 120 -27.17 -1.83 15.02
C GLU A 120 -25.65 -1.69 15.20
N LEU A 121 -24.90 -2.75 15.01
CA LEU A 121 -23.44 -2.75 15.22
C LEU A 121 -22.64 -2.67 13.91
N TYR A 122 -23.28 -2.51 12.75
CA TYR A 122 -22.57 -2.50 11.47
C TYR A 122 -21.49 -1.41 11.40
N ASP A 123 -21.87 -0.16 11.64
CA ASP A 123 -20.94 0.97 11.61
C ASP A 123 -19.84 0.83 12.69
N ALA A 124 -20.22 0.37 13.87
CA ALA A 124 -19.26 0.15 14.94
C ALA A 124 -18.20 -0.88 14.57
N ASN A 125 -18.56 -1.97 13.89
CA ASN A 125 -17.58 -2.96 13.42
C ASN A 125 -16.61 -2.39 12.38
N VAL A 126 -17.10 -1.56 11.45
CA VAL A 126 -16.22 -0.93 10.45
C VAL A 126 -15.28 0.08 11.10
N ILE A 127 -15.76 0.88 12.08
CA ILE A 127 -14.93 1.84 12.82
C ILE A 127 -13.86 1.11 13.63
N VAL A 128 -14.23 0.07 14.38
CA VAL A 128 -13.28 -0.74 15.17
C VAL A 128 -12.24 -1.41 14.28
N LEU A 129 -12.63 -1.91 13.11
CA LEU A 129 -11.67 -2.41 12.13
C LEU A 129 -10.66 -1.31 11.72
N GLY A 130 -11.13 -0.08 11.51
CA GLY A 130 -10.28 1.05 11.17
C GLY A 130 -9.26 1.40 12.26
N GLU A 131 -9.68 1.38 13.53
CA GLU A 131 -8.81 1.60 14.70
C GLU A 131 -7.75 0.50 14.81
N TYR A 132 -8.17 -0.75 14.58
CA TYR A 132 -7.28 -1.91 14.61
C TYR A 132 -6.20 -1.83 13.52
N ILE A 133 -6.61 -1.52 12.30
CA ILE A 133 -5.68 -1.33 11.17
C ILE A 133 -4.76 -0.12 11.39
N ASP A 134 -5.23 0.97 11.99
CA ASP A 134 -4.37 2.13 12.29
C ASP A 134 -3.27 1.79 13.30
N HIS A 135 -3.54 0.91 14.27
CA HIS A 135 -2.55 0.40 15.21
C HIS A 135 -1.48 -0.45 14.49
N HIS A 136 -1.90 -1.48 13.78
CA HIS A 136 -1.05 -2.36 12.99
C HIS A 136 -0.12 -1.58 12.04
N VAL A 137 -0.68 -0.65 11.27
CA VAL A 137 0.09 0.21 10.35
C VAL A 137 1.14 1.06 11.07
N GLN A 138 0.85 1.54 12.29
CA GLN A 138 1.83 2.31 13.08
C GLN A 138 3.04 1.44 13.46
N GLU A 139 2.85 0.18 13.81
CA GLU A 139 3.94 -0.74 14.14
C GLU A 139 4.75 -1.13 12.92
N GLU A 140 4.09 -1.45 11.81
CA GLU A 140 4.79 -1.75 10.57
C GLU A 140 5.63 -0.57 10.08
N GLU A 141 5.03 0.60 9.92
CA GLU A 141 5.72 1.78 9.39
C GLU A 141 6.74 2.34 10.38
N GLY A 142 6.47 2.26 11.68
CA GLY A 142 7.31 2.77 12.75
C GLY A 142 8.48 1.86 13.10
N GLU A 143 8.30 0.55 13.04
CA GLU A 143 9.27 -0.42 13.54
C GLU A 143 9.71 -1.45 12.50
N MET A 144 8.79 -2.17 11.88
CA MET A 144 9.09 -3.28 10.97
C MET A 144 9.77 -2.79 9.68
N PHE A 145 9.18 -1.84 8.96
CA PHE A 145 9.76 -1.34 7.70
C PHE A 145 11.14 -0.70 7.86
N PRO A 146 11.42 0.09 8.91
CA PRO A 146 12.79 0.53 9.19
C PRO A 146 13.78 -0.61 9.41
N LYS A 147 13.36 -1.73 10.03
CA LYS A 147 14.20 -2.92 10.21
C LYS A 147 14.42 -3.63 8.87
N CYS A 148 13.38 -3.83 8.06
CA CYS A 148 13.47 -4.40 6.72
C CYS A 148 14.42 -3.61 5.80
N ARG A 149 14.37 -2.27 5.85
CA ARG A 149 15.29 -1.41 5.07
C ARG A 149 16.76 -1.55 5.50
N ARG A 150 17.04 -1.93 6.74
CA ARG A 150 18.40 -2.18 7.26
C ARG A 150 18.86 -3.61 7.01
N ALA A 151 17.94 -4.54 6.86
CA ALA A 151 18.22 -5.92 6.53
C ALA A 151 18.68 -6.09 5.07
N LYS A 152 19.20 -7.27 4.72
CA LYS A 152 19.68 -7.57 3.36
C LYS A 152 18.54 -8.08 2.46
N MET A 153 17.38 -7.42 2.48
CA MET A 153 16.25 -7.74 1.63
C MET A 153 16.38 -7.06 0.27
N ASP A 154 16.06 -7.75 -0.83
CA ASP A 154 15.88 -7.09 -2.13
C ASP A 154 14.48 -6.49 -2.22
N LEU A 155 14.30 -5.33 -1.56
CA LEU A 155 13.02 -4.62 -1.51
C LEU A 155 12.51 -4.20 -2.89
N ALA A 156 13.37 -4.11 -3.90
CA ALA A 156 12.97 -3.75 -5.26
C ALA A 156 12.41 -4.96 -6.02
N GLU A 157 12.97 -6.15 -5.81
CA GLU A 157 12.43 -7.41 -6.34
C GLU A 157 11.10 -7.73 -5.65
N LEU A 158 11.05 -7.63 -4.33
CA LEU A 158 9.83 -7.83 -3.55
C LEU A 158 8.70 -6.88 -3.99
N ALA A 159 9.00 -5.60 -4.26
CA ALA A 159 7.99 -4.67 -4.78
C ALA A 159 7.36 -5.14 -6.10
N THR A 160 8.15 -5.79 -6.95
CA THR A 160 7.67 -6.33 -8.22
C THR A 160 6.76 -7.55 -7.98
N ALA A 161 7.15 -8.46 -7.10
CA ALA A 161 6.36 -9.64 -6.74
C ALA A 161 5.04 -9.26 -6.07
N LEU A 162 5.09 -8.34 -5.08
CA LEU A 162 3.90 -7.81 -4.40
C LEU A 162 2.92 -7.14 -5.38
N ALA A 163 3.43 -6.29 -6.28
CA ALA A 163 2.58 -5.60 -7.26
C ALA A 163 1.90 -6.58 -8.22
N GLN A 164 2.61 -7.62 -8.66
CA GLN A 164 2.04 -8.65 -9.53
C GLN A 164 0.95 -9.44 -8.79
N ARG A 165 1.26 -9.95 -7.59
CA ARG A 165 0.30 -10.74 -6.80
C ARG A 165 -0.93 -9.92 -6.42
N LYS A 166 -0.74 -8.67 -6.04
CA LYS A 166 -1.84 -7.73 -5.78
C LYS A 166 -2.76 -7.58 -6.99
N ALA A 167 -2.19 -7.42 -8.19
CA ALA A 167 -2.99 -7.29 -9.41
C ALA A 167 -3.79 -8.55 -9.72
N GLU A 168 -3.24 -9.75 -9.47
CA GLU A 168 -3.94 -11.02 -9.60
C GLU A 168 -5.14 -11.09 -8.64
N LEU A 169 -4.92 -10.85 -7.34
CA LEU A 169 -5.96 -10.91 -6.31
C LEU A 169 -7.05 -9.86 -6.54
N MET A 170 -6.69 -8.64 -6.94
CA MET A 170 -7.66 -7.59 -7.25
C MET A 170 -8.54 -7.88 -8.47
N ALA A 171 -8.16 -8.81 -9.32
CA ALA A 171 -8.99 -9.25 -10.44
C ALA A 171 -10.02 -10.35 -10.05
N GLU A 172 -9.89 -10.91 -8.85
CA GLU A 172 -10.74 -11.98 -8.32
C GLU A 172 -11.85 -11.46 -7.36
N VAL A 173 -11.75 -10.19 -6.92
CA VAL A 173 -12.67 -9.56 -5.96
C VAL A 173 -13.67 -8.60 -6.58
#